data_7d1dfde6a32c2b4d055cbad8919184a7
#
_entry.id   7d1dfde6a32c2b4d055cbad8919184a7
#
_cell.length_a   1.000
_cell.length_b   1.000
_cell.length_c   1.000
_cell.angle_alpha   90.00
_cell.angle_beta   90.00
_cell.angle_gamma   90.00
#
_symmetry.space_group_name_H-M   'P 1'
#
loop_
_entity.id
_entity.type
_entity.pdbx_description
1 polymer ?
#
loop_
_entity_poly.entity_id
_entity_poly.type
_entity_poly.pdbx_seq_one_letter_code
_entity_poly.pdbx_strand_id
1 'polypeptide(L)'
;MPDSAIEFQHTPNPNAGKFVVGRQVTPLGTSRSYYDLGEVGDDRMAHALLSLPGVRSLFMVDDFVTVTKTAGAVWAALSPEVIRILDEHL
;
A
#
# COMPACT_ATOMS: atom_id res chain seq x y z
N MET A 1 -21.44 8.23 -5.68
CA MET A 1 -20.08 8.15 -5.25
C MET A 1 -19.25 7.50 -6.33
N PRO A 2 -18.22 8.12 -6.67
CA PRO A 2 -17.34 7.47 -7.60
C PRO A 2 -16.67 6.27 -6.92
N ASP A 3 -16.41 5.26 -7.69
CA ASP A 3 -15.58 4.19 -7.22
C ASP A 3 -14.17 4.69 -7.04
N SER A 4 -13.44 4.04 -6.17
CA SER A 4 -12.02 4.32 -6.07
C SER A 4 -11.35 4.00 -7.40
N ALA A 5 -10.44 4.88 -7.82
CA ALA A 5 -9.62 4.62 -9.00
C ALA A 5 -8.54 3.58 -8.72
N ILE A 6 -8.41 3.15 -7.47
CA ILE A 6 -7.36 2.23 -7.06
C ILE A 6 -7.77 0.80 -7.35
N GLU A 7 -6.91 0.09 -8.04
CA GLU A 7 -7.16 -1.30 -8.43
C GLU A 7 -6.26 -2.23 -7.63
N PHE A 8 -6.86 -3.23 -6.96
CA PHE A 8 -6.12 -4.25 -6.25
C PHE A 8 -5.86 -5.43 -7.19
N GLN A 9 -4.60 -5.86 -7.27
CA GLN A 9 -4.21 -7.00 -8.09
C GLN A 9 -3.44 -8.00 -7.22
N HIS A 10 -3.78 -9.27 -7.36
CA HIS A 10 -3.01 -10.33 -6.73
C HIS A 10 -1.67 -10.48 -7.44
N THR A 11 -0.67 -10.96 -6.70
CA THR A 11 0.66 -11.22 -7.24
C THR A 11 0.98 -12.69 -7.07
N PRO A 12 2.07 -13.18 -7.68
CA PRO A 12 2.48 -14.59 -7.45
C PRO A 12 2.76 -14.90 -5.99
N ASN A 13 3.10 -13.90 -5.18
CA ASN A 13 3.27 -14.08 -3.74
C ASN A 13 1.91 -13.83 -3.08
N PRO A 14 1.29 -14.84 -2.42
CA PRO A 14 -0.04 -14.66 -1.82
C PRO A 14 -0.07 -13.64 -0.69
N ASN A 15 1.09 -13.30 -0.12
CA ASN A 15 1.16 -12.30 0.93
C ASN A 15 1.45 -10.90 0.40
N ALA A 16 1.63 -10.73 -0.90
CA ALA A 16 1.85 -9.42 -1.52
C ALA A 16 0.69 -9.07 -2.43
N GLY A 17 0.20 -7.84 -2.29
CA GLY A 17 -0.86 -7.32 -3.13
C GLY A 17 -0.43 -6.00 -3.74
N LYS A 18 -0.72 -5.81 -5.01
CA LYS A 18 -0.36 -4.62 -5.75
C LYS A 18 -1.58 -3.71 -5.86
N PHE A 19 -1.41 -2.47 -5.44
CA PHE A 19 -2.46 -1.46 -5.52
C PHE A 19 -2.06 -0.40 -6.54
N VAL A 20 -2.69 -0.42 -7.70
CA VAL A 20 -2.43 0.54 -8.77
C VAL A 20 -3.29 1.77 -8.50
N VAL A 21 -2.64 2.91 -8.25
CA VAL A 21 -3.34 4.09 -7.79
C VAL A 21 -3.62 5.10 -8.88
N GLY A 22 -3.05 4.92 -10.07
CA GLY A 22 -3.34 5.78 -11.20
C GLY A 22 -2.70 7.15 -11.16
N ARG A 23 -1.85 7.40 -10.17
CA ARG A 23 -1.08 8.64 -10.09
C ARG A 23 0.26 8.33 -9.46
N GLN A 24 1.25 9.18 -9.73
CA GLN A 24 2.61 8.95 -9.31
C GLN A 24 2.74 9.07 -7.79
N VAL A 25 3.28 8.03 -7.16
CA VAL A 25 3.47 8.01 -5.70
C VAL A 25 4.91 8.26 -5.29
N THR A 26 5.86 8.11 -6.23
CA THR A 26 7.27 8.44 -6.00
C THR A 26 7.78 9.23 -7.19
N PRO A 27 8.85 10.00 -7.04
CA PRO A 27 9.48 10.65 -8.20
C PRO A 27 9.89 9.60 -9.23
N LEU A 28 9.83 9.97 -10.51
CA LEU A 28 10.17 9.06 -11.60
C LEU A 28 11.56 8.47 -11.39
N GLY A 29 11.65 7.16 -11.61
CA GLY A 29 12.93 6.46 -11.49
C GLY A 29 13.33 6.14 -10.05
N THR A 30 12.45 6.40 -9.07
CA THR A 30 12.76 6.09 -7.69
C THR A 30 11.74 5.13 -7.11
N SER A 31 12.12 4.46 -6.03
CA SER A 31 11.24 3.60 -5.28
C SER A 31 11.48 3.80 -3.79
N ARG A 32 10.50 3.40 -2.99
CA ARG A 32 10.61 3.48 -1.53
C ARG A 32 10.12 2.18 -0.93
N SER A 33 10.91 1.63 0.00
CA SER A 33 10.55 0.42 0.73
C SER A 33 10.57 0.72 2.20
N TYR A 34 9.53 0.28 2.91
CA TYR A 34 9.42 0.49 4.35
C TYR A 34 9.08 -0.83 5.03
N TYR A 35 9.85 -1.18 6.05
CA TYR A 35 9.66 -2.41 6.80
C TYR A 35 9.20 -2.16 8.24
N ASP A 36 9.33 -0.92 8.74
CA ASP A 36 8.82 -0.57 10.05
C ASP A 36 8.51 0.92 10.12
N LEU A 37 7.77 1.31 11.15
CA LEU A 37 7.31 2.68 11.31
C LEU A 37 8.45 3.67 11.51
N GLY A 38 9.59 3.22 12.01
CA GLY A 38 10.73 4.11 12.20
C GLY A 38 11.35 4.58 10.91
N GLU A 39 11.04 3.92 9.79
CA GLU A 39 11.63 4.23 8.50
C GLU A 39 10.81 5.25 7.69
N VAL A 40 9.54 5.50 8.05
CA VAL A 40 8.66 6.27 7.17
C VAL A 40 8.87 7.78 7.24
N GLY A 41 9.54 8.28 8.28
CA GLY A 41 9.82 9.71 8.42
C GLY A 41 8.53 10.54 8.37
N ASP A 42 8.48 11.48 7.43
CA ASP A 42 7.33 12.37 7.27
C ASP A 42 6.27 11.83 6.32
N ASP A 43 6.42 10.62 5.82
CA ASP A 43 5.46 10.02 4.87
C ASP A 43 4.23 9.55 5.63
N ARG A 44 3.20 10.38 5.66
CA ARG A 44 1.97 10.11 6.39
C ARG A 44 1.20 8.93 5.82
N MET A 45 1.20 8.78 4.50
CA MET A 45 0.52 7.67 3.87
C MET A 45 1.19 6.36 4.24
N ALA A 46 2.52 6.30 4.16
CA ALA A 46 3.26 5.11 4.55
C ALA A 46 3.06 4.79 6.03
N HIS A 47 3.05 5.81 6.89
CA HIS A 47 2.81 5.63 8.31
C HIS A 47 1.43 5.00 8.54
N ALA A 48 0.40 5.54 7.89
CA ALA A 48 -0.96 5.03 8.06
C ALA A 48 -1.07 3.59 7.57
N LEU A 49 -0.46 3.28 6.42
CA LEU A 49 -0.51 1.92 5.88
C LEU A 49 0.22 0.93 6.77
N LEU A 50 1.42 1.27 7.25
CA LEU A 50 2.17 0.38 8.12
C LEU A 50 1.55 0.23 9.49
N SER A 51 0.69 1.16 9.89
CA SER A 51 -0.01 1.07 11.16
C SER A 51 -1.20 0.12 11.13
N LEU A 52 -1.64 -0.30 9.93
CA LEU A 52 -2.75 -1.24 9.83
C LEU A 52 -2.34 -2.61 10.35
N PRO A 53 -3.19 -3.23 11.18
CA PRO A 53 -2.94 -4.60 11.60
C PRO A 53 -2.86 -5.50 10.37
N GLY A 54 -1.83 -6.33 10.30
CA GLY A 54 -1.65 -7.24 9.18
C GLY A 54 -0.74 -6.74 8.09
N VAL A 55 -0.38 -5.46 8.06
CA VAL A 55 0.58 -4.94 7.09
C VAL A 55 1.99 -5.14 7.65
N ARG A 56 2.84 -5.78 6.85
CA ARG A 56 4.20 -6.09 7.24
C ARG A 56 5.22 -5.17 6.60
N SER A 57 5.02 -4.83 5.33
CA SER A 57 5.94 -3.95 4.61
C SER A 57 5.23 -3.30 3.44
N LEU A 58 5.85 -2.23 2.93
CA LEU A 58 5.36 -1.47 1.79
C LEU A 58 6.48 -1.33 0.76
N PHE A 59 6.09 -1.32 -0.52
CA PHE A 59 6.99 -0.98 -1.61
C PHE A 59 6.23 -0.04 -2.54
N MET A 60 6.73 1.15 -2.74
CA MET A 60 6.10 2.17 -3.57
C MET A 60 6.99 2.49 -4.73
N VAL A 61 6.44 2.47 -5.94
CA VAL A 61 7.19 2.85 -7.14
C VAL A 61 6.19 3.29 -8.20
N ASP A 62 6.53 4.35 -8.92
CA ASP A 62 5.72 4.89 -10.03
C ASP A 62 4.27 5.14 -9.58
N ASP A 63 3.33 4.37 -10.09
CA ASP A 63 1.91 4.57 -9.86
C ASP A 63 1.27 3.45 -9.04
N PHE A 64 2.09 2.67 -8.33
CA PHE A 64 1.51 1.58 -7.53
C PHE A 64 2.20 1.44 -6.18
N VAL A 65 1.49 0.80 -5.27
CA VAL A 65 1.98 0.48 -3.94
C VAL A 65 1.78 -1.03 -3.74
N THR A 66 2.84 -1.73 -3.42
CA THR A 66 2.75 -3.14 -3.07
C THR A 66 2.78 -3.28 -1.55
N VAL A 67 1.76 -3.93 -1.01
CA VAL A 67 1.63 -4.17 0.42
C VAL A 67 1.91 -5.64 0.67
N THR A 68 2.81 -5.93 1.58
CA THR A 68 3.04 -7.30 2.04
C THR A 68 2.35 -7.47 3.39
N LYS A 69 1.48 -8.46 3.46
CA LYS A 69 0.73 -8.73 4.68
C LYS A 69 1.35 -9.88 5.45
N THR A 70 0.97 -10.00 6.72
CA THR A 70 1.32 -11.18 7.51
C THR A 70 0.52 -12.38 7.01
N ALA A 71 1.01 -13.58 7.28
CA ALA A 71 0.37 -14.80 6.81
C ALA A 71 -1.05 -14.97 7.38
N GLY A 72 -1.31 -14.45 8.58
CA GLY A 72 -2.62 -14.57 9.22
C GLY A 72 -3.65 -13.54 8.76
N ALA A 73 -3.24 -12.52 8.02
CA ALA A 73 -4.16 -11.51 7.52
C ALA A 73 -4.82 -11.99 6.23
N VAL A 74 -6.02 -11.48 5.95
CA VAL A 74 -6.74 -11.85 4.72
C VAL A 74 -7.02 -10.59 3.90
N TRP A 75 -6.82 -10.70 2.58
CA TRP A 75 -7.00 -9.56 1.67
C TRP A 75 -8.44 -9.06 1.67
N ALA A 76 -9.43 -9.93 1.85
CA ALA A 76 -10.82 -9.49 1.87
C ALA A 76 -11.08 -8.46 2.97
N ALA A 77 -10.37 -8.56 4.09
CA ALA A 77 -10.50 -7.60 5.18
C ALA A 77 -9.51 -6.44 5.04
N LEU A 78 -8.30 -6.72 4.55
CA LEU A 78 -7.22 -5.75 4.52
C LEU A 78 -7.29 -4.80 3.32
N SER A 79 -7.63 -5.33 2.13
CA SER A 79 -7.59 -4.49 0.93
C SER A 79 -8.51 -3.27 0.98
N PRO A 80 -9.75 -3.35 1.53
CA PRO A 80 -10.57 -2.15 1.63
C PRO A 80 -9.93 -1.08 2.51
N GLU A 81 -9.23 -1.49 3.58
CA GLU A 81 -8.59 -0.54 4.48
C GLU A 81 -7.40 0.13 3.81
N VAL A 82 -6.63 -0.63 3.04
CA VAL A 82 -5.51 -0.06 2.29
C VAL A 82 -6.04 0.94 1.26
N ILE A 83 -7.10 0.57 0.53
CA ILE A 83 -7.68 1.46 -0.48
C ILE A 83 -8.20 2.74 0.17
N ARG A 84 -8.85 2.62 1.33
CA ARG A 84 -9.36 3.79 2.05
C ARG A 84 -8.23 4.76 2.39
N ILE A 85 -7.13 4.24 2.91
CA ILE A 85 -5.98 5.09 3.27
C ILE A 85 -5.36 5.72 2.03
N LEU A 86 -5.21 4.95 0.95
CA LEU A 86 -4.67 5.50 -0.28
C LEU A 86 -5.56 6.62 -0.83
N ASP A 87 -6.89 6.43 -0.80
CA ASP A 87 -7.81 7.46 -1.26
C ASP A 87 -7.73 8.71 -0.39
N GLU A 88 -7.56 8.55 0.91
CA GLU A 88 -7.48 9.70 1.83
C GLU A 88 -6.21 10.52 1.62
N HIS A 89 -5.13 9.91 1.20
CA HIS A 89 -3.83 10.57 1.07
C HIS A 89 -3.47 10.95 -0.36
N LEU A 90 -4.22 10.49 -1.31
CA LEU A 90 -4.01 10.82 -2.71
C LEU A 90 -5.17 11.62 -3.26
#